data_887c8add015aedf034d3ad7b0bbccbd7
#
_entry.id   887c8add015aedf034d3ad7b0bbccbd7
#
_cell.length_a   1.000
_cell.length_b   1.000
_cell.length_c   1.000
_cell.angle_alpha   90.00
_cell.angle_beta   90.00
_cell.angle_gamma   90.00
#
_symmetry.space_group_name_H-M   'P 1'
#
loop_
_entity.id
_entity.type
_entity.pdbx_description
1 polymer ?
#
loop_
_entity_poly.entity_id
_entity_poly.type
_entity_poly.pdbx_seq_one_letter_code
_entity_poly.pdbx_strand_id
1 'polypeptide(L)'
;MNTYHYTVATKTILSDRYTPVNAYMKLRDLYTQSCLLESSDYHSEQNSHSFIGFHPLASIAVSHGKVIMKLPDDTIDEKTISETYPVEKAFGEFFSKFHIEGDKKGRCGLYGYTAFDAVRYFEHIDVKDETVEKNDAPDILYILYKNLIVFNHYGDTMDILELLGDGETDSMDRIQTLLNSNNTPAFEFHAVGPCTSTLTDEEHKANIRACINHCLHGDVFQIVPSRRFIQKYEGDDLLLYRALRSINPSPYLFYFDFGGFRIFGSSPETHCCIRNREAYIDPIAGTVPRTGNAEQDHRNAEYLRNDPKENAEHVMLVDLARNDLSRNCHNVSVERYKEMQFYSHVIHLVSRVRGEMNNDAETMKTFIDTFPAGTLSGAPKVEAMKIISRLEPHSRGAYAGCIGYIGMEGELNQAIIIRSFVSRNGELWFQAGSGVVAKSNDEYELQEVNHKLEALRKAIEMADKGL
;
A
#
# COMPACT_ATOMS: atom_id res chain seq x y z
N MET A 1 -6.07 -13.01 30.31
CA MET A 1 -6.29 -12.02 29.23
C MET A 1 -7.71 -12.22 28.75
N ASN A 2 -8.48 -11.15 28.58
CA ASN A 2 -9.81 -11.27 28.01
C ASN A 2 -9.66 -11.65 26.52
N THR A 3 -10.37 -12.69 26.11
CA THR A 3 -10.47 -13.08 24.71
C THR A 3 -11.85 -12.65 24.21
N TYR A 4 -11.87 -11.98 23.07
CA TYR A 4 -13.09 -11.52 22.42
C TYR A 4 -13.55 -12.56 21.42
N HIS A 5 -14.78 -13.04 21.55
CA HIS A 5 -15.38 -14.07 20.70
C HIS A 5 -16.35 -13.42 19.72
N TYR A 6 -16.19 -13.73 18.45
CA TYR A 6 -17.06 -13.24 17.38
C TYR A 6 -17.43 -14.35 16.42
N THR A 7 -18.66 -14.30 15.95
CA THR A 7 -19.13 -15.14 14.85
C THR A 7 -19.36 -14.27 13.61
N VAL A 8 -18.89 -14.71 12.46
CA VAL A 8 -19.11 -14.00 11.20
C VAL A 8 -20.51 -14.29 10.69
N ALA A 9 -21.40 -13.30 10.75
CA ALA A 9 -22.64 -13.34 10.01
C ALA A 9 -22.39 -12.92 8.55
N THR A 10 -23.03 -13.61 7.61
CA THR A 10 -22.80 -13.38 6.17
C THR A 10 -24.14 -13.28 5.42
N LYS A 11 -24.26 -12.25 4.58
CA LYS A 11 -25.36 -12.13 3.62
C LYS A 11 -24.79 -11.92 2.22
N THR A 12 -25.02 -12.90 1.33
CA THR A 12 -24.59 -12.83 -0.06
C THR A 12 -25.74 -12.35 -0.94
N ILE A 13 -25.46 -11.34 -1.78
CA ILE A 13 -26.43 -10.78 -2.76
C ILE A 13 -25.73 -10.60 -4.11
N LEU A 14 -26.51 -10.39 -5.18
CA LEU A 14 -25.95 -10.00 -6.48
C LEU A 14 -25.37 -8.59 -6.41
N SER A 15 -24.22 -8.39 -7.04
CA SER A 15 -23.53 -7.09 -7.08
C SER A 15 -23.79 -6.28 -8.36
N ASP A 16 -24.59 -6.78 -9.29
CA ASP A 16 -24.88 -6.20 -10.60
C ASP A 16 -25.40 -4.75 -10.58
N ARG A 17 -25.98 -4.33 -9.44
CA ARG A 17 -26.52 -2.98 -9.21
C ARG A 17 -25.58 -2.07 -8.38
N TYR A 18 -24.42 -2.57 -7.96
CA TYR A 18 -23.54 -1.87 -7.05
C TYR A 18 -22.12 -1.76 -7.64
N THR A 19 -21.46 -0.66 -7.36
CA THR A 19 -20.02 -0.52 -7.56
C THR A 19 -19.35 -0.26 -6.22
N PRO A 20 -18.10 -0.71 -6.02
CA PRO A 20 -17.39 -0.47 -4.76
C PRO A 20 -17.35 1.00 -4.37
N VAL A 21 -17.04 1.90 -5.31
CA VAL A 21 -17.01 3.35 -5.07
C VAL A 21 -18.36 3.89 -4.66
N ASN A 22 -19.45 3.51 -5.35
CA ASN A 22 -20.80 4.00 -5.01
C ASN A 22 -21.24 3.49 -3.63
N ALA A 23 -20.96 2.23 -3.32
CA ALA A 23 -21.23 1.65 -2.00
C ALA A 23 -20.45 2.39 -0.91
N TYR A 24 -19.17 2.66 -1.14
CA TYR A 24 -18.32 3.40 -0.21
C TYR A 24 -18.82 4.82 0.03
N MET A 25 -19.21 5.55 -1.02
CA MET A 25 -19.77 6.92 -0.90
C MET A 25 -21.01 6.98 -0.01
N LYS A 26 -21.84 5.93 0.03
CA LYS A 26 -23.04 5.85 0.86
C LYS A 26 -22.76 5.53 2.32
N LEU A 27 -21.60 4.97 2.63
CA LEU A 27 -21.26 4.47 3.96
C LEU A 27 -20.25 5.37 4.69
N ARG A 28 -19.30 5.98 3.99
CA ARG A 28 -18.14 6.66 4.59
C ARG A 28 -18.50 7.79 5.57
N ASP A 29 -19.57 8.56 5.28
CA ASP A 29 -19.97 9.69 6.12
C ASP A 29 -20.73 9.26 7.38
N LEU A 30 -21.10 7.98 7.48
CA LEU A 30 -21.77 7.40 8.63
C LEU A 30 -20.80 6.80 9.65
N TYR A 31 -19.54 6.61 9.27
CA TYR A 31 -18.53 5.95 10.08
C TYR A 31 -17.22 6.74 10.04
N THR A 32 -16.62 6.96 11.21
CA THR A 32 -15.47 7.86 11.38
C THR A 32 -14.16 7.35 10.79
N GLN A 33 -14.06 6.06 10.58
CA GLN A 33 -12.88 5.40 9.99
C GLN A 33 -13.38 4.30 9.07
N SER A 34 -12.85 4.26 7.86
CA SER A 34 -13.29 3.29 6.87
C SER A 34 -12.22 3.11 5.80
N CYS A 35 -12.32 2.05 5.02
CA CYS A 35 -11.42 1.83 3.89
C CYS A 35 -12.17 1.29 2.67
N LEU A 36 -11.62 1.59 1.50
CA LEU A 36 -11.96 0.99 0.23
C LEU A 36 -10.67 0.44 -0.38
N LEU A 37 -10.67 -0.85 -0.69
CA LEU A 37 -9.64 -1.54 -1.45
C LEU A 37 -10.28 -2.11 -2.71
N GLU A 38 -9.79 -1.73 -3.87
CA GLU A 38 -10.27 -2.26 -5.15
C GLU A 38 -9.12 -2.93 -5.90
N SER A 39 -9.43 -3.96 -6.66
CA SER A 39 -8.54 -4.52 -7.67
C SER A 39 -9.07 -4.18 -9.06
N SER A 40 -8.19 -3.76 -9.96
CA SER A 40 -8.53 -3.65 -11.39
C SER A 40 -8.09 -4.87 -12.19
N ASP A 41 -7.49 -5.87 -11.55
CA ASP A 41 -7.10 -7.13 -12.17
C ASP A 41 -8.22 -8.16 -12.08
N TYR A 42 -9.11 -8.16 -13.06
CA TYR A 42 -10.23 -9.10 -13.16
C TYR A 42 -9.88 -10.39 -13.91
N HIS A 43 -8.62 -10.60 -14.26
CA HIS A 43 -8.20 -11.76 -15.07
C HIS A 43 -8.01 -13.04 -14.25
N SER A 44 -7.98 -12.94 -12.92
CA SER A 44 -7.89 -14.11 -12.05
C SER A 44 -8.95 -14.04 -10.95
N GLU A 45 -9.60 -15.17 -10.66
CA GLU A 45 -10.54 -15.29 -9.53
C GLU A 45 -9.91 -14.85 -8.20
N GLN A 46 -8.62 -15.09 -8.02
CA GLN A 46 -7.88 -14.78 -6.79
C GLN A 46 -7.72 -13.28 -6.52
N ASN A 47 -7.67 -12.45 -7.56
CA ASN A 47 -7.43 -11.00 -7.45
C ASN A 47 -8.66 -10.15 -7.76
N SER A 48 -9.80 -10.76 -8.05
CA SER A 48 -11.02 -10.09 -8.50
C SER A 48 -11.94 -9.65 -7.35
N HIS A 49 -11.38 -9.24 -6.22
CA HIS A 49 -12.16 -8.81 -5.07
C HIS A 49 -11.92 -7.34 -4.74
N SER A 50 -12.99 -6.64 -4.32
CA SER A 50 -12.90 -5.33 -3.68
C SER A 50 -13.48 -5.39 -2.28
N PHE A 51 -12.91 -4.60 -1.36
CA PHE A 51 -13.27 -4.62 0.06
C PHE A 51 -13.65 -3.22 0.52
N ILE A 52 -14.71 -3.13 1.31
CA ILE A 52 -15.05 -1.93 2.08
C ILE A 52 -15.09 -2.33 3.54
N GLY A 53 -14.19 -1.75 4.36
CA GLY A 53 -14.20 -1.90 5.81
C GLY A 53 -14.75 -0.65 6.47
N PHE A 54 -15.64 -0.80 7.43
CA PHE A 54 -16.24 0.30 8.18
C PHE A 54 -16.66 -0.16 9.58
N HIS A 55 -16.95 0.79 10.47
CA HIS A 55 -17.26 0.53 11.86
C HIS A 55 -16.08 -0.14 12.59
N PRO A 56 -15.05 0.63 12.97
CA PRO A 56 -13.88 0.11 13.69
C PRO A 56 -14.27 -0.65 14.96
N LEU A 57 -13.76 -1.85 15.13
CA LEU A 57 -13.97 -2.70 16.30
C LEU A 57 -12.76 -2.68 17.23
N ALA A 58 -11.57 -2.73 16.66
CA ALA A 58 -10.31 -2.70 17.38
C ALA A 58 -9.21 -2.15 16.47
N SER A 59 -8.09 -1.72 17.04
CA SER A 59 -6.94 -1.29 16.25
C SER A 59 -5.63 -1.52 16.99
N ILE A 60 -4.56 -1.68 16.19
CA ILE A 60 -3.18 -1.68 16.67
C ILE A 60 -2.41 -0.58 15.94
N ALA A 61 -1.75 0.29 16.69
CA ALA A 61 -0.93 1.37 16.17
C ALA A 61 0.47 1.32 16.79
N VAL A 62 1.46 1.77 16.01
CA VAL A 62 2.82 2.01 16.51
C VAL A 62 3.19 3.45 16.21
N SER A 63 3.59 4.17 17.24
CA SER A 63 3.98 5.57 17.17
C SER A 63 5.01 5.88 18.25
N HIS A 64 6.10 6.55 17.88
CA HIS A 64 7.17 6.98 18.82
C HIS A 64 7.67 5.87 19.76
N GLY A 65 7.91 4.68 19.22
CA GLY A 65 8.40 3.53 20.00
C GLY A 65 7.38 2.87 20.91
N LYS A 66 6.09 3.21 20.80
CA LYS A 66 5.02 2.63 21.57
C LYS A 66 4.01 1.92 20.69
N VAL A 67 3.58 0.75 21.13
CA VAL A 67 2.41 0.04 20.60
C VAL A 67 1.19 0.46 21.39
N ILE A 68 0.13 0.83 20.70
CA ILE A 68 -1.16 1.21 21.28
C ILE A 68 -2.22 0.29 20.68
N MET A 69 -2.85 -0.54 21.50
CA MET A 69 -3.96 -1.40 21.11
C MET A 69 -5.26 -0.83 21.67
N LYS A 70 -6.22 -0.52 20.81
CA LYS A 70 -7.60 -0.20 21.21
C LYS A 70 -8.44 -1.44 21.02
N LEU A 71 -9.15 -1.84 22.06
CA LEU A 71 -9.89 -3.09 22.13
C LEU A 71 -11.41 -2.84 22.11
N PRO A 72 -12.24 -3.86 21.82
CA PRO A 72 -13.69 -3.69 21.64
C PRO A 72 -14.45 -3.17 22.86
N ASP A 73 -13.88 -3.30 24.05
CA ASP A 73 -14.43 -2.80 25.33
C ASP A 73 -13.89 -1.41 25.69
N ASP A 74 -13.38 -0.65 24.70
CA ASP A 74 -12.74 0.66 24.85
C ASP A 74 -11.44 0.63 25.71
N THR A 75 -10.95 -0.55 26.08
CA THR A 75 -9.65 -0.67 26.75
C THR A 75 -8.53 -0.26 25.80
N ILE A 76 -7.60 0.55 26.34
CA ILE A 76 -6.36 0.93 25.65
C ILE A 76 -5.20 0.23 26.37
N ASP A 77 -4.48 -0.63 25.65
CA ASP A 77 -3.26 -1.29 26.11
C ASP A 77 -2.06 -0.63 25.42
N GLU A 78 -1.15 -0.05 26.20
CA GLU A 78 0.04 0.65 25.69
C GLU A 78 1.30 -0.04 26.20
N LYS A 79 2.23 -0.37 25.27
CA LYS A 79 3.52 -0.98 25.58
C LYS A 79 4.64 -0.35 24.80
N THR A 80 5.83 -0.31 25.37
CA THR A 80 7.02 0.18 24.68
C THR A 80 7.66 -0.93 23.85
N ILE A 81 8.03 -0.63 22.60
CA ILE A 81 8.80 -1.52 21.75
C ILE A 81 10.20 -1.67 22.31
N SER A 82 10.70 -2.90 22.37
CA SER A 82 12.04 -3.26 22.84
C SER A 82 12.48 -4.57 22.19
N GLU A 83 13.73 -4.96 22.39
CA GLU A 83 14.25 -6.27 21.95
C GLU A 83 13.43 -7.45 22.49
N THR A 84 12.86 -7.31 23.69
CA THR A 84 12.02 -8.35 24.32
C THR A 84 10.54 -8.24 23.95
N TYR A 85 10.14 -7.10 23.36
CA TYR A 85 8.78 -6.84 22.90
C TYR A 85 8.82 -6.14 21.52
N PRO A 86 9.25 -6.85 20.47
CA PRO A 86 9.26 -6.32 19.12
C PRO A 86 7.85 -6.25 18.51
N VAL A 87 7.73 -5.61 17.36
CA VAL A 87 6.44 -5.35 16.68
C VAL A 87 5.72 -6.65 16.33
N GLU A 88 6.41 -7.67 15.84
CA GLU A 88 5.79 -8.97 15.51
C GLU A 88 5.15 -9.63 16.73
N LYS A 89 5.77 -9.48 17.90
CA LYS A 89 5.20 -9.99 19.17
C LYS A 89 3.94 -9.22 19.56
N ALA A 90 3.92 -7.90 19.34
CA ALA A 90 2.73 -7.07 19.60
C ALA A 90 1.56 -7.48 18.70
N PHE A 91 1.81 -7.74 17.40
CA PHE A 91 0.77 -8.26 16.49
C PHE A 91 0.29 -9.66 16.92
N GLY A 92 1.21 -10.55 17.29
CA GLY A 92 0.85 -11.88 17.81
C GLY A 92 -0.01 -11.80 19.06
N GLU A 93 0.31 -10.90 19.99
CA GLU A 93 -0.52 -10.63 21.18
C GLU A 93 -1.89 -10.07 20.80
N PHE A 94 -1.95 -9.11 19.87
CA PHE A 94 -3.20 -8.55 19.38
C PHE A 94 -4.10 -9.64 18.77
N PHE A 95 -3.57 -10.43 17.84
CA PHE A 95 -4.32 -11.53 17.24
C PHE A 95 -4.83 -12.54 18.26
N SER A 96 -4.04 -12.87 19.28
CA SER A 96 -4.42 -13.84 20.32
C SER A 96 -5.60 -13.39 21.18
N LYS A 97 -5.95 -12.08 21.16
CA LYS A 97 -7.12 -11.55 21.86
C LYS A 97 -8.45 -11.83 21.15
N PHE A 98 -8.42 -12.27 19.88
CA PHE A 98 -9.63 -12.48 19.09
C PHE A 98 -9.79 -13.94 18.70
N HIS A 99 -11.00 -14.45 18.89
CA HIS A 99 -11.43 -15.74 18.40
C HIS A 99 -12.61 -15.52 17.45
N ILE A 100 -12.39 -15.72 16.15
CA ILE A 100 -13.38 -15.47 15.11
C ILE A 100 -13.73 -16.79 14.45
N GLU A 101 -15.04 -17.13 14.43
CA GLU A 101 -15.60 -18.33 13.84
C GLU A 101 -16.57 -17.99 12.71
N GLY A 102 -16.92 -19.00 11.91
CA GLY A 102 -17.92 -18.89 10.85
C GLY A 102 -17.32 -18.92 9.45
N ASP A 103 -18.21 -19.02 8.46
CA ASP A 103 -17.84 -19.01 7.06
C ASP A 103 -17.25 -17.66 6.68
N LYS A 104 -16.24 -17.67 5.79
CA LYS A 104 -15.56 -16.46 5.30
C LYS A 104 -14.78 -15.66 6.36
N LYS A 105 -14.50 -16.24 7.55
CA LYS A 105 -13.65 -15.62 8.56
C LYS A 105 -12.27 -15.21 8.04
N GLY A 106 -11.71 -15.89 7.05
CA GLY A 106 -10.47 -15.50 6.37
C GLY A 106 -10.51 -14.14 5.64
N ARG A 107 -11.71 -13.54 5.47
CA ARG A 107 -11.86 -12.16 4.99
C ARG A 107 -11.78 -11.14 6.12
N CYS A 108 -12.04 -11.57 7.35
CA CYS A 108 -11.91 -10.73 8.54
C CYS A 108 -10.44 -10.64 8.92
N GLY A 109 -9.96 -9.42 9.19
CA GLY A 109 -8.57 -9.17 9.49
C GLY A 109 -8.31 -7.70 9.74
N LEU A 110 -7.06 -7.36 9.80
CA LEU A 110 -6.57 -6.01 10.00
C LEU A 110 -6.33 -5.32 8.66
N TYR A 111 -6.93 -4.16 8.47
CA TYR A 111 -6.78 -3.31 7.29
C TYR A 111 -6.03 -2.04 7.67
N GLY A 112 -4.98 -1.69 6.95
CA GLY A 112 -4.18 -0.53 7.32
C GLY A 112 -2.86 -0.40 6.58
N TYR A 113 -1.91 0.30 7.18
CA TYR A 113 -0.63 0.60 6.57
C TYR A 113 0.55 0.51 7.53
N THR A 114 1.73 0.35 6.94
CA THR A 114 3.03 0.47 7.59
C THR A 114 3.83 1.54 6.84
N ALA A 115 4.18 2.64 7.51
CA ALA A 115 5.00 3.72 6.95
C ALA A 115 6.43 3.23 6.67
N PHE A 116 7.11 3.86 5.70
CA PHE A 116 8.51 3.56 5.41
C PHE A 116 9.40 3.68 6.65
N ASP A 117 9.16 4.70 7.45
CA ASP A 117 9.97 5.01 8.64
C ASP A 117 9.79 3.99 9.77
N ALA A 118 8.78 3.10 9.68
CA ALA A 118 8.62 1.97 10.61
C ALA A 118 9.82 1.01 10.57
N VAL A 119 10.67 1.07 9.54
CA VAL A 119 11.91 0.30 9.45
C VAL A 119 12.81 0.48 10.69
N ARG A 120 12.70 1.61 11.39
CA ARG A 120 13.41 1.86 12.66
C ARG A 120 13.11 0.84 13.76
N TYR A 121 11.97 0.16 13.66
CA TYR A 121 11.56 -0.91 14.59
C TYR A 121 11.98 -2.30 14.13
N PHE A 122 12.44 -2.43 12.89
CA PHE A 122 12.75 -3.70 12.24
C PHE A 122 14.24 -3.92 12.03
N GLU A 123 14.99 -2.83 11.84
CA GLU A 123 16.42 -2.83 11.59
C GLU A 123 17.15 -1.83 12.51
N HIS A 124 18.41 -2.08 12.81
CA HIS A 124 19.27 -1.13 13.56
C HIS A 124 19.70 0.02 12.65
N ILE A 125 18.81 0.97 12.47
CA ILE A 125 18.99 2.11 11.57
C ILE A 125 18.39 3.38 12.18
N ASP A 126 19.11 4.49 12.06
CA ASP A 126 18.58 5.81 12.35
C ASP A 126 17.93 6.37 11.08
N VAL A 127 16.61 6.42 11.06
CA VAL A 127 15.84 7.19 10.07
C VAL A 127 15.29 8.45 10.72
N LYS A 128 15.17 9.52 9.93
CA LYS A 128 14.62 10.78 10.43
C LYS A 128 13.26 10.55 11.06
N ASP A 129 13.10 11.10 12.25
CA ASP A 129 11.84 11.13 12.98
C ASP A 129 11.33 12.56 12.96
N GLU A 130 10.23 12.78 12.27
CA GLU A 130 9.50 14.04 12.34
C GLU A 130 8.43 13.91 13.41
N THR A 131 8.80 14.20 14.64
CA THR A 131 7.87 14.29 15.77
C THR A 131 6.99 15.54 15.72
N VAL A 132 7.22 16.43 14.75
CA VAL A 132 6.73 17.80 14.75
C VAL A 132 5.55 17.98 13.80
N GLU A 133 4.43 18.33 14.39
CA GLU A 133 3.26 19.08 13.89
C GLU A 133 2.60 18.67 12.55
N LYS A 134 3.35 18.28 11.53
CA LYS A 134 2.78 17.98 10.20
C LYS A 134 2.65 16.51 9.88
N ASN A 135 3.41 15.65 10.55
CA ASN A 135 3.44 14.21 10.28
C ASN A 135 3.49 13.40 11.59
N ASP A 136 2.50 13.61 12.45
CA ASP A 136 2.29 12.84 13.69
C ASP A 136 1.40 11.61 13.47
N ALA A 137 1.18 11.20 12.21
CA ALA A 137 0.52 9.95 11.90
C ALA A 137 1.34 8.77 12.45
N PRO A 138 0.69 7.72 12.95
CA PRO A 138 1.40 6.52 13.41
C PRO A 138 2.29 5.93 12.32
N ASP A 139 3.44 5.36 12.70
CA ASP A 139 4.30 4.62 11.79
C ASP A 139 3.64 3.32 11.29
N ILE A 140 2.76 2.74 12.10
CA ILE A 140 1.96 1.56 11.76
C ILE A 140 0.55 1.80 12.29
N LEU A 141 -0.47 1.53 11.47
CA LEU A 141 -1.86 1.56 11.91
C LEU A 141 -2.68 0.54 11.13
N TYR A 142 -3.24 -0.41 11.86
CA TYR A 142 -4.16 -1.41 11.33
C TYR A 142 -5.43 -1.46 12.16
N ILE A 143 -6.57 -1.61 11.48
CA ILE A 143 -7.91 -1.59 12.06
C ILE A 143 -8.62 -2.91 11.77
N LEU A 144 -9.21 -3.52 12.78
CA LEU A 144 -10.19 -4.59 12.65
C LEU A 144 -11.58 -3.94 12.54
N TYR A 145 -12.25 -4.15 11.43
CA TYR A 145 -13.59 -3.63 11.20
C TYR A 145 -14.66 -4.62 11.62
N LYS A 146 -15.73 -4.13 12.25
CA LYS A 146 -16.92 -4.93 12.59
C LYS A 146 -17.66 -5.35 11.32
N ASN A 147 -17.73 -4.45 10.32
CA ASN A 147 -18.45 -4.66 9.08
C ASN A 147 -17.51 -4.63 7.87
N LEU A 148 -17.69 -5.60 6.98
CA LEU A 148 -17.00 -5.68 5.70
C LEU A 148 -18.00 -5.91 4.59
N ILE A 149 -17.79 -5.25 3.44
CA ILE A 149 -18.43 -5.59 2.18
C ILE A 149 -17.34 -6.10 1.24
N VAL A 150 -17.56 -7.29 0.70
CA VAL A 150 -16.60 -7.94 -0.20
C VAL A 150 -17.27 -8.17 -1.55
N PHE A 151 -16.85 -7.45 -2.56
CA PHE A 151 -17.27 -7.67 -3.95
C PHE A 151 -16.45 -8.78 -4.57
N ASN A 152 -17.12 -9.75 -5.17
CA ASN A 152 -16.54 -10.75 -6.03
C ASN A 152 -16.88 -10.40 -7.49
N HIS A 153 -15.95 -9.76 -8.17
CA HIS A 153 -16.15 -9.32 -9.56
C HIS A 153 -16.19 -10.47 -10.57
N TYR A 154 -15.64 -11.62 -10.23
CA TYR A 154 -15.68 -12.82 -11.08
C TYR A 154 -17.07 -13.50 -11.05
N GLY A 155 -17.71 -13.51 -9.88
CA GLY A 155 -19.00 -14.17 -9.66
C GLY A 155 -20.20 -13.22 -9.63
N ASP A 156 -20.01 -11.91 -9.90
CA ASP A 156 -21.05 -10.87 -9.80
C ASP A 156 -21.85 -10.93 -8.48
N THR A 157 -21.15 -11.21 -7.38
CA THR A 157 -21.74 -11.29 -6.05
C THR A 157 -21.07 -10.34 -5.07
N MET A 158 -21.78 -10.00 -4.03
CA MET A 158 -21.30 -9.16 -2.94
C MET A 158 -21.70 -9.81 -1.61
N ASP A 159 -20.73 -9.95 -0.71
CA ASP A 159 -20.94 -10.40 0.65
C ASP A 159 -20.98 -9.21 1.61
N ILE A 160 -21.99 -9.13 2.44
CA ILE A 160 -22.04 -8.27 3.61
C ILE A 160 -21.69 -9.14 4.80
N LEU A 161 -20.56 -8.84 5.45
CA LEU A 161 -20.04 -9.57 6.60
C LEU A 161 -20.14 -8.69 7.84
N GLU A 162 -20.51 -9.27 8.98
CA GLU A 162 -20.55 -8.61 10.26
C GLU A 162 -20.00 -9.53 11.36
N LEU A 163 -19.08 -9.00 12.18
CA LEU A 163 -18.56 -9.66 13.37
C LEU A 163 -19.56 -9.44 14.51
N LEU A 164 -20.21 -10.49 14.97
CA LEU A 164 -21.20 -10.48 16.03
C LEU A 164 -20.61 -11.07 17.31
N GLY A 165 -20.63 -10.29 18.38
CA GLY A 165 -20.38 -10.79 19.74
C GLY A 165 -21.59 -11.55 20.28
N ASP A 166 -21.42 -12.18 21.46
CA ASP A 166 -22.46 -12.97 22.11
C ASP A 166 -23.73 -12.13 22.36
N GLY A 167 -24.86 -12.61 21.83
CA GLY A 167 -26.17 -11.97 22.00
C GLY A 167 -26.41 -10.74 21.11
N GLU A 168 -25.49 -10.37 20.24
CA GLU A 168 -25.70 -9.32 19.25
C GLU A 168 -26.58 -9.81 18.09
N THR A 169 -27.36 -8.90 17.54
CA THR A 169 -28.14 -9.11 16.31
C THR A 169 -27.48 -8.37 15.14
N ASP A 170 -27.51 -8.98 13.98
CA ASP A 170 -26.90 -8.38 12.80
C ASP A 170 -27.62 -7.11 12.32
N SER A 171 -26.86 -6.27 11.62
CA SER A 171 -27.37 -5.04 11.01
C SER A 171 -27.39 -5.10 9.47
N MET A 172 -27.25 -6.26 8.87
CA MET A 172 -27.05 -6.44 7.43
C MET A 172 -28.22 -5.92 6.58
N ASP A 173 -29.47 -6.05 7.06
CA ASP A 173 -30.65 -5.50 6.39
C ASP A 173 -30.63 -3.97 6.36
N ARG A 174 -30.16 -3.34 7.43
CA ARG A 174 -29.97 -1.88 7.50
C ARG A 174 -28.87 -1.45 6.52
N ILE A 175 -27.75 -2.16 6.49
CA ILE A 175 -26.66 -1.88 5.54
C ILE A 175 -27.17 -2.02 4.11
N GLN A 176 -27.89 -3.08 3.78
CA GLN A 176 -28.46 -3.27 2.45
C GLN A 176 -29.47 -2.14 2.09
N THR A 177 -30.24 -1.66 3.05
CA THR A 177 -31.16 -0.53 2.84
C THR A 177 -30.39 0.76 2.52
N LEU A 178 -29.28 1.03 3.22
CA LEU A 178 -28.39 2.17 2.92
C LEU A 178 -27.79 2.05 1.51
N LEU A 179 -27.33 0.87 1.13
CA LEU A 179 -26.77 0.62 -0.21
C LEU A 179 -27.82 0.80 -1.31
N ASN A 180 -29.08 0.49 -1.06
CA ASN A 180 -30.19 0.66 -1.99
C ASN A 180 -30.72 2.12 -2.06
N SER A 181 -30.29 2.99 -1.15
CA SER A 181 -30.72 4.38 -1.16
C SER A 181 -30.29 5.09 -2.46
N ASN A 182 -31.10 6.04 -2.93
CA ASN A 182 -30.76 6.87 -4.07
C ASN A 182 -29.86 8.05 -3.69
N ASN A 183 -29.60 8.26 -2.40
CA ASN A 183 -28.74 9.32 -1.91
C ASN A 183 -27.28 8.88 -1.95
N THR A 184 -26.50 9.52 -2.81
CA THR A 184 -25.05 9.32 -2.90
C THR A 184 -24.40 10.68 -2.70
N PRO A 185 -23.90 10.99 -1.50
CA PRO A 185 -23.25 12.26 -1.22
C PRO A 185 -22.01 12.43 -2.12
N ALA A 186 -21.92 13.56 -2.80
CA ALA A 186 -20.78 13.94 -3.60
C ALA A 186 -20.48 15.43 -3.33
N PHE A 187 -19.22 15.73 -3.09
CA PHE A 187 -18.76 17.06 -2.77
C PHE A 187 -17.69 17.50 -3.76
N GLU A 188 -17.52 18.80 -3.90
CA GLU A 188 -16.53 19.38 -4.78
C GLU A 188 -15.11 19.26 -4.18
N PHE A 189 -14.12 19.37 -5.04
CA PHE A 189 -12.70 19.46 -4.69
C PHE A 189 -12.10 20.64 -5.41
N HIS A 190 -11.31 21.45 -4.71
CA HIS A 190 -10.62 22.62 -5.26
C HIS A 190 -9.16 22.65 -4.83
N ALA A 191 -8.26 22.70 -5.79
CA ALA A 191 -6.83 22.94 -5.54
C ALA A 191 -6.61 24.44 -5.17
N VAL A 192 -5.90 24.69 -4.09
CA VAL A 192 -5.66 26.05 -3.56
C VAL A 192 -4.20 26.42 -3.71
N GLY A 193 -3.94 27.49 -4.46
CA GLY A 193 -2.59 28.00 -4.67
C GLY A 193 -1.68 27.08 -5.50
N PRO A 194 -0.39 27.40 -5.61
CA PRO A 194 0.55 26.61 -6.39
C PRO A 194 0.96 25.33 -5.67
N CYS A 195 1.22 24.27 -6.44
CA CYS A 195 1.91 23.09 -5.97
C CYS A 195 3.37 23.44 -5.63
N THR A 196 3.80 23.10 -4.43
CA THR A 196 5.17 23.35 -3.95
C THR A 196 5.93 22.03 -3.79
N SER A 197 7.26 22.12 -3.68
CA SER A 197 8.11 20.98 -3.42
C SER A 197 9.03 21.23 -2.24
N THR A 198 9.39 20.18 -1.54
CA THR A 198 10.33 20.24 -0.40
C THR A 198 11.78 20.45 -0.82
N LEU A 199 12.09 20.22 -2.10
CA LEU A 199 13.39 20.44 -2.72
C LEU A 199 13.19 21.17 -4.06
N THR A 200 14.10 22.05 -4.42
CA THR A 200 14.22 22.58 -5.79
C THR A 200 14.74 21.49 -6.73
N ASP A 201 14.65 21.71 -8.04
CA ASP A 201 15.21 20.77 -9.04
C ASP A 201 16.73 20.63 -8.87
N GLU A 202 17.45 21.72 -8.58
CA GLU A 202 18.89 21.70 -8.36
C GLU A 202 19.29 20.96 -7.08
N GLU A 203 18.55 21.12 -5.99
CA GLU A 203 18.78 20.38 -4.75
C GLU A 203 18.52 18.88 -4.95
N HIS A 204 17.45 18.51 -5.67
CA HIS A 204 17.18 17.11 -5.97
C HIS A 204 18.25 16.50 -6.88
N LYS A 205 18.70 17.22 -7.92
CA LYS A 205 19.85 16.80 -8.75
C LYS A 205 21.15 16.65 -7.94
N ALA A 206 21.37 17.52 -6.96
CA ALA A 206 22.52 17.39 -6.06
C ALA A 206 22.44 16.08 -5.24
N ASN A 207 21.24 15.72 -4.74
CA ASN A 207 21.02 14.44 -4.07
C ASN A 207 21.25 13.25 -5.01
N ILE A 208 20.78 13.32 -6.26
CA ILE A 208 21.03 12.28 -7.28
C ILE A 208 22.55 12.13 -7.52
N ARG A 209 23.29 13.23 -7.70
CA ARG A 209 24.75 13.18 -7.86
C ARG A 209 25.45 12.56 -6.66
N ALA A 210 25.01 12.87 -5.43
CA ALA A 210 25.51 12.22 -4.23
C ALA A 210 25.25 10.71 -4.24
N CYS A 211 24.06 10.28 -4.64
CA CYS A 211 23.72 8.87 -4.81
C CYS A 211 24.59 8.18 -5.87
N ILE A 212 24.85 8.82 -7.02
CA ILE A 212 25.78 8.30 -8.06
C ILE A 212 27.17 8.08 -7.46
N ASN A 213 27.67 9.02 -6.65
CA ASN A 213 28.97 8.88 -5.99
C ASN A 213 29.01 7.71 -5.01
N HIS A 214 27.93 7.47 -4.24
CA HIS A 214 27.85 6.28 -3.38
C HIS A 214 27.86 4.99 -4.20
N CYS A 215 27.18 4.96 -5.36
CA CYS A 215 27.26 3.81 -6.26
C CYS A 215 28.67 3.61 -6.83
N LEU A 216 29.38 4.68 -7.20
CA LEU A 216 30.76 4.61 -7.72
C LEU A 216 31.78 4.17 -6.66
N HIS A 217 31.56 4.53 -5.40
CA HIS A 217 32.40 4.09 -4.27
C HIS A 217 32.11 2.62 -3.86
N GLY A 218 31.00 2.05 -4.33
CA GLY A 218 30.60 0.68 -4.00
C GLY A 218 29.83 0.54 -2.67
N ASP A 219 29.35 1.65 -2.12
CA ASP A 219 28.48 1.63 -0.91
C ASP A 219 27.15 0.96 -1.20
N VAL A 220 26.60 1.21 -2.38
CA VAL A 220 25.33 0.63 -2.89
C VAL A 220 25.46 0.31 -4.39
N PHE A 221 24.66 -0.66 -4.86
CA PHE A 221 24.51 -0.93 -6.30
C PHE A 221 23.44 -0.04 -6.93
N GLN A 222 22.37 0.18 -6.19
CA GLN A 222 21.24 1.04 -6.54
C GLN A 222 20.70 1.72 -5.29
N ILE A 223 20.19 2.94 -5.46
CA ILE A 223 19.55 3.73 -4.40
C ILE A 223 18.43 4.57 -5.01
N VAL A 224 17.35 4.78 -4.24
CA VAL A 224 16.15 5.48 -4.73
C VAL A 224 15.90 6.76 -3.92
N PRO A 225 16.59 7.87 -4.22
CA PRO A 225 16.26 9.17 -3.64
C PRO A 225 14.90 9.65 -4.16
N SER A 226 14.15 10.36 -3.31
CA SER A 226 12.82 10.82 -3.66
C SER A 226 12.59 12.29 -3.33
N ARG A 227 11.51 12.85 -3.87
CA ARG A 227 11.12 14.24 -3.71
C ARG A 227 9.63 14.36 -3.44
N ARG A 228 9.25 15.10 -2.38
CA ARG A 228 7.86 15.34 -1.99
C ARG A 228 7.33 16.63 -2.59
N PHE A 229 6.07 16.57 -3.00
CA PHE A 229 5.27 17.70 -3.43
C PHE A 229 4.09 17.90 -2.50
N ILE A 230 3.66 19.15 -2.35
CA ILE A 230 2.59 19.58 -1.46
C ILE A 230 1.62 20.45 -2.25
N GLN A 231 0.34 20.05 -2.24
CA GLN A 231 -0.75 20.84 -2.80
C GLN A 231 -1.79 21.10 -1.70
N LYS A 232 -2.11 22.37 -1.47
CA LYS A 232 -3.25 22.72 -0.63
C LYS A 232 -4.55 22.51 -1.38
N TYR A 233 -5.59 22.15 -0.66
CA TYR A 233 -6.91 21.92 -1.24
C TYR A 233 -8.03 22.24 -0.25
N GLU A 234 -9.24 22.44 -0.79
CA GLU A 234 -10.50 22.53 -0.07
C GLU A 234 -11.49 21.52 -0.66
N GLY A 235 -12.46 21.08 0.16
CA GLY A 235 -13.48 20.14 -0.26
C GLY A 235 -13.12 18.68 -0.01
N ASP A 236 -13.48 17.80 -0.95
CA ASP A 236 -13.49 16.36 -0.76
C ASP A 236 -12.42 15.63 -1.60
N ASP A 237 -11.44 15.08 -0.93
CA ASP A 237 -10.34 14.34 -1.56
C ASP A 237 -10.77 12.95 -2.13
N LEU A 238 -11.97 12.46 -1.83
CA LEU A 238 -12.50 11.28 -2.52
C LEU A 238 -12.76 11.56 -4.01
N LEU A 239 -13.10 12.80 -4.38
CA LEU A 239 -13.22 13.18 -5.78
C LEU A 239 -11.88 13.05 -6.50
N LEU A 240 -10.79 13.45 -5.83
CA LEU A 240 -9.43 13.27 -6.34
C LEU A 240 -9.05 11.79 -6.50
N TYR A 241 -9.42 10.92 -5.52
CA TYR A 241 -9.25 9.48 -5.67
C TYR A 241 -9.98 8.93 -6.90
N ARG A 242 -11.22 9.36 -7.14
CA ARG A 242 -12.01 8.94 -8.30
C ARG A 242 -11.36 9.40 -9.62
N ALA A 243 -10.82 10.63 -9.66
CA ALA A 243 -10.04 11.13 -10.79
C ALA A 243 -8.80 10.25 -11.04
N LEU A 244 -7.99 9.99 -10.01
CA LEU A 244 -6.80 9.15 -10.11
C LEU A 244 -7.12 7.74 -10.59
N ARG A 245 -8.16 7.13 -10.04
CA ARG A 245 -8.65 5.81 -10.41
C ARG A 245 -9.00 5.71 -11.91
N SER A 246 -9.56 6.77 -12.48
CA SER A 246 -9.95 6.81 -13.90
C SER A 246 -8.75 7.01 -14.84
N ILE A 247 -7.75 7.79 -14.40
CA ILE A 247 -6.56 8.12 -15.18
C ILE A 247 -5.53 7.00 -15.15
N ASN A 248 -5.35 6.38 -13.98
CA ASN A 248 -4.29 5.40 -13.73
C ASN A 248 -4.86 4.15 -13.03
N PRO A 249 -5.67 3.34 -13.70
CA PRO A 249 -6.13 2.08 -13.13
C PRO A 249 -4.94 1.14 -12.91
N SER A 250 -4.79 0.63 -11.70
CA SER A 250 -3.70 -0.25 -11.28
C SER A 250 -4.24 -1.43 -10.46
N PRO A 251 -3.48 -2.52 -10.31
CA PRO A 251 -3.93 -3.69 -9.55
C PRO A 251 -4.37 -3.37 -8.12
N TYR A 252 -3.78 -2.36 -7.50
CA TYR A 252 -4.12 -1.93 -6.15
C TYR A 252 -4.63 -0.49 -6.14
N LEU A 253 -5.93 -0.33 -6.01
CA LEU A 253 -6.60 0.93 -5.79
C LEU A 253 -7.05 0.97 -4.33
N PHE A 254 -6.74 2.04 -3.63
CA PHE A 254 -7.06 2.14 -2.21
C PHE A 254 -7.42 3.55 -1.78
N TYR A 255 -8.36 3.63 -0.84
CA TYR A 255 -8.70 4.83 -0.12
C TYR A 255 -8.96 4.46 1.34
N PHE A 256 -8.09 4.93 2.23
CA PHE A 256 -8.20 4.73 3.68
C PHE A 256 -8.46 6.05 4.37
N ASP A 257 -9.58 6.15 5.08
CA ASP A 257 -9.86 7.23 6.01
C ASP A 257 -9.55 6.75 7.44
N PHE A 258 -8.52 7.32 8.03
CA PHE A 258 -8.11 7.02 9.42
C PHE A 258 -8.69 8.03 10.42
N GLY A 259 -9.62 8.90 10.00
CA GLY A 259 -10.25 9.93 10.81
C GLY A 259 -9.49 11.26 10.79
N GLY A 260 -8.21 11.28 11.20
CA GLY A 260 -7.37 12.49 11.22
C GLY A 260 -6.57 12.74 9.94
N PHE A 261 -6.43 11.74 9.10
CA PHE A 261 -5.70 11.79 7.83
C PHE A 261 -6.20 10.67 6.91
N ARG A 262 -5.88 10.78 5.62
CA ARG A 262 -6.23 9.78 4.62
C ARG A 262 -5.02 9.39 3.80
N ILE A 263 -5.00 8.12 3.35
CA ILE A 263 -4.01 7.61 2.41
C ILE A 263 -4.79 6.98 1.27
N PHE A 264 -4.57 7.45 0.04
CA PHE A 264 -5.25 6.92 -1.12
C PHE A 264 -4.36 6.96 -2.36
N GLY A 265 -4.58 6.01 -3.26
CA GLY A 265 -3.70 5.89 -4.41
C GLY A 265 -4.07 4.78 -5.37
N SER A 266 -3.19 4.61 -6.35
CA SER A 266 -3.27 3.62 -7.41
C SER A 266 -1.90 2.99 -7.62
N SER A 267 -1.58 1.96 -6.83
CA SER A 267 -0.28 1.30 -6.86
C SER A 267 -0.24 0.15 -7.87
N PRO A 268 0.77 0.09 -8.73
CA PRO A 268 0.97 -1.04 -9.62
C PRO A 268 1.68 -2.23 -8.95
N GLU A 269 2.26 -2.05 -7.75
CA GLU A 269 3.28 -2.96 -7.24
C GLU A 269 2.91 -3.62 -5.92
N THR A 270 2.99 -4.94 -5.90
CA THR A 270 2.87 -5.76 -4.69
C THR A 270 4.16 -5.65 -3.89
N HIS A 271 4.06 -5.37 -2.59
CA HIS A 271 5.20 -5.51 -1.70
C HIS A 271 5.43 -6.99 -1.34
N CYS A 272 4.45 -7.59 -0.70
CA CYS A 272 4.49 -8.98 -0.27
C CYS A 272 3.05 -9.53 -0.20
N CYS A 273 2.88 -10.76 -0.64
CA CYS A 273 1.64 -11.49 -0.50
C CYS A 273 1.91 -12.85 0.14
N ILE A 274 1.08 -13.24 1.12
CA ILE A 274 1.17 -14.54 1.80
C ILE A 274 -0.19 -15.21 1.71
N ARG A 275 -0.23 -16.43 1.19
CA ARG A 275 -1.41 -17.27 1.10
C ARG A 275 -1.02 -18.75 1.30
N ASN A 276 -1.77 -19.45 2.13
CA ASN A 276 -1.54 -20.88 2.36
C ASN A 276 -0.07 -21.20 2.71
N ARG A 277 0.57 -20.37 3.53
CA ARG A 277 2.00 -20.47 3.93
C ARG A 277 3.00 -20.25 2.79
N GLU A 278 2.56 -19.72 1.67
CA GLU A 278 3.44 -19.35 0.58
C GLU A 278 3.54 -17.82 0.54
N ALA A 279 4.76 -17.32 0.72
CA ALA A 279 5.07 -15.90 0.57
C ALA A 279 5.62 -15.66 -0.84
N TYR A 280 5.17 -14.59 -1.49
CA TYR A 280 5.70 -14.19 -2.79
C TYR A 280 5.82 -12.69 -2.95
N ILE A 281 6.83 -12.33 -3.72
CA ILE A 281 7.11 -10.97 -4.16
C ILE A 281 7.15 -11.00 -5.68
N ASP A 282 6.51 -10.01 -6.30
CA ASP A 282 6.46 -9.85 -7.75
C ASP A 282 7.31 -8.65 -8.19
N PRO A 283 8.65 -8.79 -8.37
CA PRO A 283 9.48 -7.71 -8.85
C PRO A 283 9.03 -7.26 -10.24
N ILE A 284 8.84 -5.95 -10.38
CA ILE A 284 8.51 -5.29 -11.65
C ILE A 284 9.68 -4.38 -12.00
N ALA A 285 10.25 -4.58 -13.19
CA ALA A 285 11.23 -3.67 -13.75
C ALA A 285 10.96 -3.47 -15.23
N GLY A 286 11.28 -2.28 -15.69
CA GLY A 286 10.99 -1.89 -17.06
C GLY A 286 9.51 -1.60 -17.32
N THR A 287 9.29 -0.48 -17.96
CA THR A 287 7.95 -0.03 -18.33
C THR A 287 7.99 0.59 -19.71
N VAL A 288 7.14 0.10 -20.60
CA VAL A 288 6.93 0.73 -21.90
C VAL A 288 5.45 1.03 -22.10
N PRO A 289 5.11 2.10 -22.84
CA PRO A 289 3.72 2.44 -23.11
C PRO A 289 3.00 1.34 -23.90
N ARG A 290 1.75 1.11 -23.57
CA ARG A 290 0.80 0.36 -24.38
C ARG A 290 0.00 1.35 -25.22
N THR A 291 0.04 1.17 -26.55
CA THR A 291 -0.56 2.11 -27.50
C THR A 291 -1.96 1.71 -27.95
N GLY A 292 -2.38 0.46 -27.68
CA GLY A 292 -3.59 -0.15 -28.22
C GLY A 292 -3.45 -0.65 -29.66
N ASN A 293 -2.30 -0.41 -30.30
CA ASN A 293 -1.94 -1.00 -31.58
C ASN A 293 -1.11 -2.27 -31.32
N ALA A 294 -1.65 -3.43 -31.66
CA ALA A 294 -1.04 -4.73 -31.37
C ALA A 294 0.39 -4.87 -31.91
N GLU A 295 0.68 -4.34 -33.11
CA GLU A 295 2.01 -4.42 -33.73
C GLU A 295 3.02 -3.51 -33.00
N GLN A 296 2.60 -2.31 -32.62
CA GLN A 296 3.44 -1.39 -31.86
C GLN A 296 3.67 -1.92 -30.44
N ASP A 297 2.64 -2.44 -29.79
CA ASP A 297 2.72 -3.04 -28.44
C ASP A 297 3.66 -4.25 -28.45
N HIS A 298 3.64 -5.06 -29.52
CA HIS A 298 4.59 -6.17 -29.66
C HIS A 298 6.03 -5.67 -29.81
N ARG A 299 6.28 -4.63 -30.62
CA ARG A 299 7.61 -4.01 -30.74
C ARG A 299 8.10 -3.44 -29.43
N ASN A 300 7.22 -2.76 -28.69
CA ASN A 300 7.55 -2.22 -27.36
C ASN A 300 7.91 -3.35 -26.37
N ALA A 301 7.17 -4.45 -26.39
CA ALA A 301 7.46 -5.63 -25.58
C ALA A 301 8.79 -6.29 -25.94
N GLU A 302 9.10 -6.43 -27.24
CA GLU A 302 10.38 -6.96 -27.70
C GLU A 302 11.54 -6.03 -27.32
N TYR A 303 11.38 -4.72 -27.45
CA TYR A 303 12.37 -3.75 -26.99
C TYR A 303 12.67 -3.97 -25.50
N LEU A 304 11.63 -3.97 -24.66
CA LEU A 304 11.78 -4.17 -23.22
C LEU A 304 12.46 -5.51 -22.87
N ARG A 305 12.10 -6.57 -23.58
CA ARG A 305 12.70 -7.91 -23.39
C ARG A 305 14.20 -7.93 -23.65
N ASN A 306 14.66 -7.12 -24.61
CA ASN A 306 16.04 -7.15 -25.11
C ASN A 306 16.89 -5.99 -24.57
N ASP A 307 16.32 -5.02 -23.85
CA ASP A 307 17.07 -3.89 -23.29
C ASP A 307 18.02 -4.37 -22.19
N PRO A 308 19.35 -4.18 -22.34
CA PRO A 308 20.33 -4.69 -21.38
C PRO A 308 20.24 -4.00 -20.01
N LYS A 309 19.86 -2.72 -19.96
CA LYS A 309 19.72 -1.95 -18.72
C LYS A 309 18.55 -2.48 -17.89
N GLU A 310 17.37 -2.53 -18.52
CA GLU A 310 16.14 -3.01 -17.88
C GLU A 310 16.28 -4.46 -17.40
N ASN A 311 16.94 -5.31 -18.22
CA ASN A 311 17.24 -6.69 -17.85
C ASN A 311 18.20 -6.82 -16.68
N ALA A 312 19.22 -5.98 -16.59
CA ALA A 312 20.18 -6.00 -15.47
C ALA A 312 19.50 -5.55 -14.17
N GLU A 313 18.71 -4.49 -14.23
CA GLU A 313 17.90 -4.01 -13.10
C GLU A 313 16.91 -5.08 -12.63
N HIS A 314 16.19 -5.70 -13.57
CA HIS A 314 15.23 -6.76 -13.24
C HIS A 314 15.89 -7.95 -12.53
N VAL A 315 17.03 -8.43 -13.02
CA VAL A 315 17.79 -9.52 -12.37
C VAL A 315 18.17 -9.15 -10.95
N MET A 316 18.64 -7.92 -10.74
CA MET A 316 18.99 -7.43 -9.41
C MET A 316 17.78 -7.40 -8.46
N LEU A 317 16.60 -6.95 -8.92
CA LEU A 317 15.39 -6.93 -8.11
C LEU A 317 14.88 -8.35 -7.79
N VAL A 318 14.98 -9.28 -8.73
CA VAL A 318 14.66 -10.70 -8.49
C VAL A 318 15.59 -11.29 -7.43
N ASP A 319 16.87 -10.98 -7.50
CA ASP A 319 17.88 -11.48 -6.54
C ASP A 319 17.66 -10.88 -5.15
N LEU A 320 17.29 -9.59 -5.09
CA LEU A 320 16.91 -8.92 -3.85
C LEU A 320 15.67 -9.57 -3.21
N ALA A 321 14.62 -9.83 -4.00
CA ALA A 321 13.42 -10.52 -3.52
C ALA A 321 13.71 -11.94 -3.02
N ARG A 322 14.61 -12.68 -3.70
CA ARG A 322 15.09 -13.99 -3.24
C ARG A 322 15.81 -13.88 -1.89
N ASN A 323 16.69 -12.90 -1.75
CA ASN A 323 17.41 -12.66 -0.51
C ASN A 323 16.46 -12.29 0.64
N ASP A 324 15.49 -11.40 0.39
CA ASP A 324 14.50 -10.99 1.39
C ASP A 324 13.67 -12.18 1.89
N LEU A 325 13.11 -12.99 0.98
CA LEU A 325 12.34 -14.18 1.37
C LEU A 325 13.21 -15.25 2.05
N SER A 326 14.47 -15.38 1.67
CA SER A 326 15.40 -16.38 2.27
C SER A 326 15.72 -16.12 3.74
N ARG A 327 15.40 -14.93 4.28
CA ARG A 327 15.57 -14.62 5.70
C ARG A 327 14.63 -15.43 6.59
N ASN A 328 13.44 -15.79 6.09
CA ASN A 328 12.40 -16.46 6.88
C ASN A 328 11.63 -17.56 6.14
N CYS A 329 11.93 -17.82 4.87
CA CYS A 329 11.30 -18.86 4.08
C CYS A 329 12.32 -19.90 3.65
N HIS A 330 11.85 -21.11 3.39
CA HIS A 330 12.61 -22.18 2.74
C HIS A 330 12.10 -22.43 1.32
N ASN A 331 12.79 -23.26 0.55
CA ASN A 331 12.45 -23.58 -0.85
C ASN A 331 12.24 -22.33 -1.73
N VAL A 332 13.03 -21.26 -1.47
CA VAL A 332 12.91 -20.01 -2.23
C VAL A 332 13.31 -20.24 -3.68
N SER A 333 12.40 -19.92 -4.60
CA SER A 333 12.56 -20.14 -6.03
C SER A 333 11.92 -19.04 -6.86
N VAL A 334 12.35 -18.92 -8.12
CA VAL A 334 11.72 -18.04 -9.11
C VAL A 334 10.68 -18.85 -9.88
N GLU A 335 9.41 -18.65 -9.56
CA GLU A 335 8.29 -19.38 -10.16
C GLU A 335 8.02 -18.92 -11.59
N ARG A 336 8.08 -17.60 -11.80
CA ARG A 336 7.93 -16.94 -13.13
C ARG A 336 9.10 -16.02 -13.33
N TYR A 337 9.68 -16.04 -14.52
CA TYR A 337 10.87 -15.25 -14.80
C TYR A 337 10.73 -14.46 -16.10
N LYS A 338 10.78 -13.12 -15.97
CA LYS A 338 10.74 -12.18 -17.10
C LYS A 338 9.52 -12.35 -18.00
N GLU A 339 8.33 -12.47 -17.41
CA GLU A 339 7.07 -12.48 -18.15
C GLU A 339 6.66 -11.06 -18.55
N MET A 340 6.20 -10.92 -19.80
CA MET A 340 5.65 -9.67 -20.29
C MET A 340 4.18 -9.60 -19.89
N GLN A 341 3.84 -8.63 -19.03
CA GLN A 341 2.46 -8.39 -18.61
C GLN A 341 1.92 -7.12 -19.26
N PHE A 342 0.76 -7.28 -19.95
CA PHE A 342 0.10 -6.20 -20.69
C PHE A 342 -1.05 -5.66 -19.86
N TYR A 343 -0.88 -4.45 -19.35
CA TYR A 343 -1.94 -3.70 -18.66
C TYR A 343 -2.66 -2.76 -19.62
N SER A 344 -3.63 -1.99 -19.14
CA SER A 344 -4.43 -1.08 -19.98
C SER A 344 -3.57 -0.02 -20.72
N HIS A 345 -2.54 0.52 -20.06
CA HIS A 345 -1.73 1.64 -20.59
C HIS A 345 -0.23 1.37 -20.64
N VAL A 346 0.24 0.30 -20.01
CA VAL A 346 1.66 -0.03 -19.91
C VAL A 346 1.91 -1.53 -20.12
N ILE A 347 3.12 -1.87 -20.51
CA ILE A 347 3.65 -3.23 -20.58
C ILE A 347 4.82 -3.28 -19.60
N HIS A 348 4.82 -4.25 -18.71
CA HIS A 348 5.86 -4.48 -17.71
C HIS A 348 6.57 -5.82 -17.90
N LEU A 349 7.81 -5.86 -17.45
CA LEU A 349 8.57 -7.09 -17.25
C LEU A 349 8.42 -7.51 -15.80
N VAL A 350 7.82 -8.67 -15.54
CA VAL A 350 7.45 -9.15 -14.19
C VAL A 350 8.07 -10.51 -13.95
N SER A 351 8.56 -10.72 -12.75
CA SER A 351 8.92 -12.05 -12.23
C SER A 351 8.15 -12.33 -10.94
N ARG A 352 8.06 -13.60 -10.56
CA ARG A 352 7.56 -13.99 -9.25
C ARG A 352 8.60 -14.80 -8.50
N VAL A 353 8.96 -14.34 -7.31
CA VAL A 353 9.76 -15.08 -6.35
C VAL A 353 8.85 -15.62 -5.27
N ARG A 354 8.92 -16.91 -5.01
CA ARG A 354 8.12 -17.63 -4.02
C ARG A 354 9.01 -18.25 -2.97
N GLY A 355 8.54 -18.30 -1.72
CA GLY A 355 9.14 -19.04 -0.62
C GLY A 355 8.09 -19.66 0.26
N GLU A 356 8.40 -20.77 0.92
CA GLU A 356 7.50 -21.49 1.82
C GLU A 356 7.81 -21.11 3.28
N MET A 357 6.78 -20.73 4.04
CA MET A 357 6.89 -20.41 5.47
C MET A 357 6.77 -21.69 6.31
N ASN A 358 7.44 -21.74 7.45
CA ASN A 358 7.36 -22.90 8.36
C ASN A 358 5.98 -23.01 9.01
N ASN A 359 5.36 -21.88 9.37
CA ASN A 359 4.01 -21.84 9.99
C ASN A 359 3.36 -20.46 9.81
N ASP A 360 2.06 -20.39 10.08
CA ASP A 360 1.26 -19.17 9.90
C ASP A 360 1.60 -18.07 10.92
N ALA A 361 2.17 -18.42 12.07
CA ALA A 361 2.60 -17.45 13.08
C ALA A 361 3.79 -16.58 12.63
N GLU A 362 4.47 -16.97 11.54
CA GLU A 362 5.61 -16.23 10.99
C GLU A 362 5.21 -15.15 9.96
N THR A 363 3.92 -14.96 9.69
CA THR A 363 3.44 -13.96 8.72
C THR A 363 4.01 -12.57 8.97
N MET A 364 3.90 -12.06 10.20
CA MET A 364 4.43 -10.73 10.53
C MET A 364 5.95 -10.68 10.46
N LYS A 365 6.64 -11.74 10.85
CA LYS A 365 8.09 -11.82 10.73
C LYS A 365 8.52 -11.83 9.26
N THR A 366 7.87 -12.61 8.41
CA THR A 366 8.15 -12.65 6.97
C THR A 366 7.91 -11.28 6.32
N PHE A 367 6.81 -10.60 6.67
CA PHE A 367 6.54 -9.24 6.21
C PHE A 367 7.64 -8.26 6.64
N ILE A 368 8.03 -8.27 7.91
CA ILE A 368 9.09 -7.40 8.46
C ILE A 368 10.44 -7.65 7.78
N ASP A 369 10.81 -8.90 7.57
CA ASP A 369 12.07 -9.30 6.93
C ASP A 369 12.16 -8.88 5.46
N THR A 370 11.01 -8.70 4.77
CA THR A 370 10.95 -8.19 3.39
C THR A 370 10.86 -6.67 3.31
N PHE A 371 10.48 -5.98 4.40
CA PHE A 371 10.21 -4.54 4.43
C PHE A 371 11.50 -3.70 4.56
N PRO A 372 11.53 -2.48 3.97
CA PRO A 372 10.65 -1.99 2.91
C PRO A 372 11.05 -2.57 1.54
N ALA A 373 10.23 -2.32 0.52
CA ALA A 373 10.53 -2.80 -0.83
C ALA A 373 11.86 -2.28 -1.36
N GLY A 374 12.66 -3.17 -1.96
CA GLY A 374 13.95 -2.80 -2.54
C GLY A 374 13.86 -1.84 -3.71
N THR A 375 12.76 -1.90 -4.47
CA THR A 375 12.43 -0.98 -5.57
C THR A 375 12.27 0.47 -5.13
N LEU A 376 12.05 0.72 -3.84
CA LEU A 376 11.88 2.05 -3.25
C LEU A 376 13.00 2.43 -2.27
N SER A 377 13.91 1.53 -1.95
CA SER A 377 15.05 1.76 -1.06
C SER A 377 16.37 1.64 -1.81
N GLY A 378 16.79 0.45 -2.16
CA GLY A 378 18.03 0.16 -2.88
C GLY A 378 18.67 -1.13 -2.43
N ALA A 379 19.87 -1.37 -2.93
CA ALA A 379 20.66 -2.57 -2.64
C ALA A 379 22.14 -2.21 -2.39
N PRO A 380 22.76 -2.63 -1.26
CA PRO A 380 22.18 -3.27 -0.09
C PRO A 380 21.17 -2.38 0.64
N LYS A 381 20.05 -2.98 1.07
CA LYS A 381 18.86 -2.26 1.57
C LYS A 381 19.17 -1.33 2.75
N VAL A 382 19.80 -1.83 3.80
CA VAL A 382 20.11 -1.05 5.03
C VAL A 382 21.00 0.14 4.73
N GLU A 383 22.04 -0.02 3.93
CA GLU A 383 22.95 1.08 3.59
C GLU A 383 22.26 2.13 2.71
N ALA A 384 21.47 1.70 1.74
CA ALA A 384 20.67 2.60 0.92
C ALA A 384 19.72 3.47 1.79
N MET A 385 19.04 2.87 2.77
CA MET A 385 18.14 3.60 3.67
C MET A 385 18.86 4.61 4.55
N LYS A 386 20.07 4.31 5.05
CA LYS A 386 20.91 5.26 5.80
C LYS A 386 21.30 6.47 4.96
N ILE A 387 21.68 6.24 3.70
CA ILE A 387 22.03 7.32 2.77
C ILE A 387 20.79 8.17 2.45
N ILE A 388 19.66 7.55 2.14
CA ILE A 388 18.38 8.23 1.88
C ILE A 388 18.01 9.13 3.07
N SER A 389 18.06 8.61 4.29
CA SER A 389 17.73 9.37 5.49
C SER A 389 18.62 10.59 5.71
N ARG A 390 19.87 10.55 5.26
CA ARG A 390 20.77 11.72 5.31
C ARG A 390 20.49 12.76 4.25
N LEU A 391 20.12 12.32 3.04
CA LEU A 391 19.94 13.19 1.87
C LEU A 391 18.56 13.83 1.80
N GLU A 392 17.51 13.12 2.17
CA GLU A 392 16.15 13.65 2.15
C GLU A 392 15.92 14.61 3.32
N PRO A 393 15.24 15.76 3.12
CA PRO A 393 15.11 16.79 4.16
C PRO A 393 14.13 16.42 5.27
N HIS A 394 13.27 15.42 5.05
CA HIS A 394 12.21 14.98 5.96
C HIS A 394 12.08 13.46 5.98
N SER A 395 11.30 12.92 6.92
CA SER A 395 10.87 11.52 6.92
C SER A 395 9.97 11.22 5.72
N ARG A 396 9.92 9.97 5.26
CA ARG A 396 9.06 9.58 4.13
C ARG A 396 7.60 9.43 4.52
N GLY A 397 7.33 9.06 5.76
CA GLY A 397 5.99 8.73 6.22
C GLY A 397 5.43 7.53 5.46
N ALA A 398 4.21 7.64 4.97
CA ALA A 398 3.54 6.56 4.25
C ALA A 398 4.18 6.24 2.89
N TYR A 399 4.79 7.22 2.19
CA TYR A 399 5.42 6.98 0.89
C TYR A 399 6.49 5.90 0.96
N ALA A 400 6.46 4.96 0.03
CA ALA A 400 7.34 3.78 -0.03
C ALA A 400 7.17 2.78 1.13
N GLY A 401 6.17 2.98 1.99
CA GLY A 401 5.66 1.98 2.92
C GLY A 401 4.69 1.03 2.24
N CYS A 402 3.88 0.33 3.03
CA CYS A 402 2.93 -0.68 2.56
C CYS A 402 1.53 -0.44 3.07
N ILE A 403 0.53 -0.83 2.29
CA ILE A 403 -0.90 -0.70 2.62
C ILE A 403 -1.66 -1.93 2.13
N GLY A 404 -2.61 -2.40 2.93
CA GLY A 404 -3.38 -3.57 2.56
C GLY A 404 -4.05 -4.23 3.76
N TYR A 405 -4.08 -5.56 3.74
CA TYR A 405 -4.67 -6.31 4.85
C TYR A 405 -3.77 -7.43 5.36
N ILE A 406 -4.03 -7.83 6.61
CA ILE A 406 -3.42 -8.95 7.32
C ILE A 406 -4.57 -9.79 7.86
N GLY A 407 -4.75 -10.99 7.33
CA GLY A 407 -5.80 -11.91 7.74
C GLY A 407 -5.55 -12.52 9.12
N MET A 408 -6.63 -12.91 9.80
CA MET A 408 -6.55 -13.56 11.11
C MET A 408 -5.98 -14.99 11.05
N GLU A 409 -5.94 -15.60 9.87
CA GLU A 409 -5.45 -16.95 9.63
C GLU A 409 -4.05 -16.99 8.99
N GLY A 410 -3.34 -15.84 8.99
CA GLY A 410 -1.97 -15.73 8.50
C GLY A 410 -1.83 -15.29 7.03
N GLU A 411 -2.93 -14.93 6.36
CA GLU A 411 -2.86 -14.31 5.03
C GLU A 411 -2.35 -12.87 5.14
N LEU A 412 -1.67 -12.43 4.08
CA LEU A 412 -1.20 -11.06 3.96
C LEU A 412 -1.27 -10.63 2.49
N ASN A 413 -1.72 -9.41 2.26
CA ASN A 413 -1.63 -8.78 0.95
C ASN A 413 -1.36 -7.29 1.14
N GLN A 414 -0.14 -6.88 0.77
CA GLN A 414 0.34 -5.52 0.96
C GLN A 414 0.86 -4.96 -0.38
N ALA A 415 0.29 -3.83 -0.78
CA ALA A 415 0.79 -3.03 -1.89
C ALA A 415 1.83 -2.01 -1.38
N ILE A 416 2.75 -1.61 -2.24
CA ILE A 416 3.66 -0.49 -1.95
C ILE A 416 2.89 0.83 -2.08
N ILE A 417 3.08 1.76 -1.14
CA ILE A 417 2.46 3.09 -1.19
C ILE A 417 3.26 3.97 -2.16
N ILE A 418 2.91 3.89 -3.42
CA ILE A 418 3.40 4.75 -4.51
C ILE A 418 2.21 5.20 -5.37
N ARG A 419 2.39 6.21 -6.20
CA ARG A 419 1.28 6.80 -6.98
C ARG A 419 0.10 7.17 -6.08
N SER A 420 0.39 7.79 -4.95
CA SER A 420 -0.56 7.98 -3.85
C SER A 420 -0.46 9.37 -3.26
N PHE A 421 -1.51 9.73 -2.56
CA PHE A 421 -1.59 10.94 -1.74
C PHE A 421 -1.72 10.59 -0.27
N VAL A 422 -1.10 11.38 0.57
CA VAL A 422 -1.43 11.51 1.99
C VAL A 422 -2.18 12.82 2.15
N SER A 423 -3.39 12.77 2.63
CA SER A 423 -4.27 13.94 2.79
C SER A 423 -4.45 14.24 4.27
N ARG A 424 -4.13 15.46 4.67
CA ARG A 424 -4.25 15.92 6.05
C ARG A 424 -4.34 17.43 6.15
N ASN A 425 -5.24 17.94 6.98
CA ASN A 425 -5.37 19.37 7.29
C ASN A 425 -5.45 20.27 6.04
N GLY A 426 -6.14 19.83 4.97
CA GLY A 426 -6.25 20.57 3.73
C GLY A 426 -4.96 20.58 2.88
N GLU A 427 -4.02 19.70 3.16
CA GLU A 427 -2.82 19.49 2.35
C GLU A 427 -2.78 18.06 1.80
N LEU A 428 -2.37 17.94 0.54
CA LEU A 428 -2.04 16.69 -0.15
C LEU A 428 -0.53 16.58 -0.24
N TRP A 429 0.02 15.49 0.25
CA TRP A 429 1.43 15.13 0.05
C TRP A 429 1.54 13.99 -0.91
N PHE A 430 2.39 14.13 -1.92
CA PHE A 430 2.67 13.09 -2.89
C PHE A 430 4.14 13.11 -3.28
N GLN A 431 4.69 11.95 -3.57
CA GLN A 431 6.15 11.75 -3.66
C GLN A 431 6.49 10.74 -4.74
N ALA A 432 7.64 10.92 -5.36
CA ALA A 432 8.23 9.94 -6.27
C ALA A 432 9.76 9.98 -6.19
N GLY A 433 10.38 8.86 -6.54
CA GLY A 433 11.81 8.69 -6.64
C GLY A 433 12.20 7.95 -7.91
N SER A 434 13.49 8.00 -8.26
CA SER A 434 14.08 7.25 -9.37
C SER A 434 15.21 6.36 -8.90
N GLY A 435 15.41 5.24 -9.58
CA GLY A 435 16.44 4.27 -9.28
C GLY A 435 17.82 4.71 -9.79
N VAL A 436 18.64 5.25 -8.92
CA VAL A 436 19.98 5.76 -9.25
C VAL A 436 21.03 4.65 -9.16
N VAL A 437 21.82 4.51 -10.20
CA VAL A 437 22.97 3.61 -10.33
C VAL A 437 24.24 4.39 -10.75
N ALA A 438 25.38 3.76 -10.73
CA ALA A 438 26.66 4.39 -11.07
C ALA A 438 26.70 5.07 -12.47
N LYS A 439 25.85 4.61 -13.41
CA LYS A 439 25.77 5.17 -14.77
C LYS A 439 24.60 6.11 -14.99
N SER A 440 23.84 6.43 -13.94
CA SER A 440 22.70 7.36 -14.01
C SER A 440 23.14 8.79 -14.34
N ASN A 441 22.22 9.55 -14.90
CA ASN A 441 22.38 10.97 -15.21
C ASN A 441 21.34 11.77 -14.42
N ASP A 442 21.76 12.80 -13.72
CA ASP A 442 20.92 13.57 -12.79
C ASP A 442 19.74 14.25 -13.44
N GLU A 443 19.88 14.76 -14.68
CA GLU A 443 18.77 15.36 -15.44
C GLU A 443 17.76 14.30 -15.87
N TYR A 444 18.22 13.13 -16.33
CA TYR A 444 17.34 12.03 -16.71
C TYR A 444 16.54 11.53 -15.51
N GLU A 445 17.19 11.32 -14.36
CA GLU A 445 16.53 10.85 -13.13
C GLU A 445 15.52 11.88 -12.59
N LEU A 446 15.82 13.18 -12.70
CA LEU A 446 14.87 14.24 -12.37
C LEU A 446 13.62 14.15 -13.25
N GLN A 447 13.78 13.96 -14.57
CA GLN A 447 12.64 13.82 -15.50
C GLN A 447 11.83 12.56 -15.20
N GLU A 448 12.48 11.46 -14.81
CA GLU A 448 11.78 10.24 -14.41
C GLU A 448 10.87 10.47 -13.19
N VAL A 449 11.34 11.20 -12.18
CA VAL A 449 10.51 11.61 -11.03
C VAL A 449 9.30 12.43 -11.50
N ASN A 450 9.50 13.40 -12.40
CA ASN A 450 8.42 14.22 -12.92
C ASN A 450 7.38 13.39 -13.69
N HIS A 451 7.81 12.45 -14.53
CA HIS A 451 6.92 11.53 -15.25
C HIS A 451 6.11 10.65 -14.29
N LYS A 452 6.75 10.15 -13.23
CA LYS A 452 6.06 9.34 -12.21
C LYS A 452 4.97 10.11 -11.46
N LEU A 453 5.06 11.45 -11.40
CA LEU A 453 4.08 12.32 -10.75
C LEU A 453 3.00 12.83 -11.72
N GLU A 454 3.15 12.63 -13.02
CA GLU A 454 2.25 13.20 -14.02
C GLU A 454 0.80 12.77 -13.84
N ALA A 455 0.56 11.48 -13.55
CA ALA A 455 -0.80 10.97 -13.31
C ALA A 455 -1.44 11.61 -12.06
N LEU A 456 -0.65 11.86 -11.01
CA LEU A 456 -1.14 12.51 -9.79
C LEU A 456 -1.49 13.99 -10.04
N ARG A 457 -0.65 14.71 -10.78
CA ARG A 457 -0.92 16.10 -11.17
C ARG A 457 -2.17 16.22 -12.05
N LYS A 458 -2.30 15.34 -13.07
CA LYS A 458 -3.50 15.28 -13.92
C LYS A 458 -4.76 14.96 -13.11
N ALA A 459 -4.66 14.10 -12.09
CA ALA A 459 -5.78 13.79 -11.23
C ALA A 459 -6.24 15.03 -10.42
N ILE A 460 -5.30 15.83 -9.90
CA ILE A 460 -5.62 17.10 -9.22
C ILE A 460 -6.33 18.06 -10.18
N GLU A 461 -5.81 18.26 -11.39
CA GLU A 461 -6.42 19.13 -12.39
C GLU A 461 -7.82 18.66 -12.82
N MET A 462 -8.03 17.35 -12.93
CA MET A 462 -9.31 16.76 -13.31
C MET A 462 -10.34 16.92 -12.17
N ALA A 463 -9.93 16.67 -10.93
CA ALA A 463 -10.79 16.83 -9.77
C ALA A 463 -11.21 18.28 -9.55
N ASP A 464 -10.30 19.23 -9.75
CA ASP A 464 -10.54 20.68 -9.62
C ASP A 464 -11.54 21.21 -10.67
N LYS A 465 -11.64 20.57 -11.83
CA LYS A 465 -12.61 20.91 -12.89
C LYS A 465 -13.98 20.26 -12.70
N GLY A 466 -14.14 19.38 -11.74
CA GLY A 466 -15.31 18.51 -11.57
C GLY A 466 -15.31 17.36 -12.58
N LEU A 467 -15.43 16.10 -12.13
CA LEU A 467 -15.40 14.87 -12.98
C LEU A 467 -16.51 14.83 -14.02
#